data_c01b587d0b4f64a4283753b4a4352dfe
#
_entry.id   c01b587d0b4f64a4283753b4a4352dfe
#
_cell.length_a   1.000
_cell.length_b   1.000
_cell.length_c   1.000
_cell.angle_alpha   90.00
_cell.angle_beta   90.00
_cell.angle_gamma   90.00
#
_symmetry.space_group_name_H-M   'P 1'
#
loop_
_entity.id
_entity.type
_entity.pdbx_description
1 polymer ?
#
loop_
_entity_poly.entity_id
_entity_poly.type
_entity_poly.pdbx_seq_one_letter_code
_entity_poly.pdbx_strand_id
1 'polypeptide(L)'
;MDSGTRSSLLHAPKRTAWRILATTIAGAVVLGLTPSVATAAPKRPSDSQIQDAREKADALSRRIAAFAGEISSAQAEVEDAQAASAIALDGYQATQADYEAAQAKSAAAASAAAQATADLGVARDDVAAFARRSYMDGSTYAGAASLIAAAGPAELIERAALLEAAGSHRSDVLDEVTVLQEQAKRAEAVARTAVIEADQLKQQAADELAYAQSTEADARRQAAALSSRKAALTTQLASAQSQLRALVGAREAADRIARATPPAPKPVVRPSTPPVPDGNDTPAGDGSASAAQTAIEAAMRYLGTPYAWGGGGSDGPSRGFAQGAATVGFDCSGLTQYAYGQAGIYIPRNSRAQYSSLPKVAADDLQAGDLVFWATNPSNPATIHHVALYMGNGQVVQAPQTGDVVKVSDMWWRGYAGAVRPSA
;
A
#
# COMPACT_ATOMS: atom_id res chain seq x y z
N MET A 1 12.91 40.05 -30.77
CA MET A 1 13.02 39.09 -31.86
C MET A 1 13.58 37.81 -31.24
N ASP A 2 12.98 36.80 -31.01
CA ASP A 2 11.69 36.14 -31.18
C ASP A 2 11.60 35.07 -30.10
N SER A 3 10.56 35.10 -29.34
CA SER A 3 10.32 34.22 -28.18
C SER A 3 9.66 32.91 -28.66
N GLY A 4 10.36 31.79 -28.47
CA GLY A 4 9.88 30.45 -28.73
C GLY A 4 9.40 29.74 -27.48
N THR A 5 8.19 30.01 -27.05
CA THR A 5 7.48 29.25 -25.98
C THR A 5 7.14 27.85 -26.49
N ARG A 6 7.77 26.81 -25.97
CA ARG A 6 7.34 25.42 -26.16
C ARG A 6 6.32 25.04 -25.08
N SER A 7 5.07 25.08 -25.49
CA SER A 7 3.92 24.56 -24.74
C SER A 7 3.98 23.03 -24.71
N SER A 8 4.23 22.45 -23.54
CA SER A 8 4.08 21.01 -23.31
C SER A 8 2.60 20.68 -23.15
N LEU A 9 2.02 20.06 -24.17
CA LEU A 9 0.68 19.53 -24.13
C LEU A 9 0.63 18.31 -23.21
N LEU A 10 0.20 18.53 -21.98
CA LEU A 10 -0.26 17.47 -21.09
C LEU A 10 -1.49 16.81 -21.68
N HIS A 11 -1.34 15.55 -22.09
CA HIS A 11 -2.46 14.69 -22.50
C HIS A 11 -3.31 14.38 -21.27
N ALA A 12 -4.40 15.11 -21.10
CA ALA A 12 -5.46 14.75 -20.16
C ALA A 12 -6.12 13.43 -20.62
N PRO A 13 -6.35 12.46 -19.75
CA PRO A 13 -7.10 11.27 -20.11
C PRO A 13 -8.54 11.68 -20.43
N LYS A 14 -9.03 11.19 -21.57
CA LYS A 14 -10.40 11.39 -22.03
C LYS A 14 -11.37 10.88 -20.98
N ARG A 15 -12.01 11.79 -20.25
CA ARG A 15 -13.15 11.49 -19.39
C ARG A 15 -14.27 10.96 -20.28
N THR A 16 -14.44 9.65 -20.28
CA THR A 16 -15.64 9.01 -20.84
C THR A 16 -16.77 9.35 -19.88
N ALA A 17 -17.49 10.43 -20.21
CA ALA A 17 -18.70 10.80 -19.50
C ALA A 17 -19.75 9.73 -19.77
N TRP A 18 -19.89 8.79 -18.84
CA TRP A 18 -21.00 7.84 -18.84
C TRP A 18 -22.28 8.59 -18.50
N ARG A 19 -23.08 8.80 -19.52
CA ARG A 19 -24.44 9.32 -19.37
C ARG A 19 -25.26 8.26 -18.62
N ILE A 20 -25.49 8.52 -17.34
CA ILE A 20 -26.48 7.80 -16.54
C ILE A 20 -27.84 8.07 -17.19
N LEU A 21 -28.33 7.10 -17.94
CA LEU A 21 -29.70 7.09 -18.42
C LEU A 21 -30.58 6.66 -17.23
N ALA A 22 -30.97 7.64 -16.42
CA ALA A 22 -32.00 7.45 -15.41
C ALA A 22 -33.35 7.32 -16.12
N THR A 23 -33.70 6.12 -16.53
CA THR A 23 -35.08 5.81 -16.92
C THR A 23 -35.88 5.65 -15.64
N THR A 24 -36.48 6.77 -15.23
CA THR A 24 -37.58 6.78 -14.26
C THR A 24 -38.78 6.12 -14.90
N ILE A 25 -39.00 4.85 -14.57
CA ILE A 25 -40.29 4.21 -14.80
C ILE A 25 -41.12 4.46 -13.52
N ALA A 26 -41.73 5.62 -13.44
CA ALA A 26 -42.85 5.87 -12.53
C ALA A 26 -44.09 5.33 -13.20
N GLY A 27 -44.46 4.12 -12.89
CA GLY A 27 -45.73 3.51 -13.24
C GLY A 27 -46.49 3.16 -11.97
N ALA A 28 -46.99 4.16 -11.26
CA ALA A 28 -47.91 3.94 -10.16
C ALA A 28 -49.28 3.63 -10.75
N VAL A 29 -49.65 2.38 -10.84
CA VAL A 29 -51.06 2.01 -10.99
C VAL A 29 -51.61 1.87 -9.57
N VAL A 30 -52.14 2.98 -9.06
CA VAL A 30 -53.01 2.99 -7.88
C VAL A 30 -54.36 2.52 -8.33
N LEU A 31 -54.66 1.23 -8.15
CA LEU A 31 -56.05 0.74 -8.18
C LEU A 31 -56.59 0.90 -6.76
N GLY A 32 -57.39 1.92 -6.57
CA GLY A 32 -58.20 2.14 -5.38
C GLY A 32 -59.16 0.95 -5.15
N LEU A 33 -58.91 0.25 -4.03
CA LEU A 33 -59.85 -0.74 -3.52
C LEU A 33 -60.58 -0.14 -2.33
N THR A 34 -61.82 0.30 -2.56
CA THR A 34 -62.79 0.48 -1.48
C THR A 34 -63.20 -0.87 -0.91
N PRO A 35 -63.31 -1.04 0.42
CA PRO A 35 -63.75 -2.31 0.99
C PRO A 35 -65.26 -2.43 0.88
N SER A 36 -65.78 -3.11 -0.12
CA SER A 36 -67.11 -3.65 -0.09
C SER A 36 -67.05 -5.08 0.38
N VAL A 37 -67.64 -5.35 1.56
CA VAL A 37 -67.80 -6.69 2.11
C VAL A 37 -68.90 -7.37 1.30
N ALA A 38 -68.49 -8.09 0.28
CA ALA A 38 -69.37 -9.05 -0.41
C ALA A 38 -68.62 -10.37 -0.44
N THR A 39 -69.10 -11.38 0.30
CA THR A 39 -68.71 -12.77 0.24
C THR A 39 -69.06 -13.34 -1.14
N ALA A 40 -68.22 -13.08 -2.13
CA ALA A 40 -68.28 -13.76 -3.42
C ALA A 40 -67.32 -14.93 -3.38
N ALA A 41 -67.78 -16.14 -3.67
CA ALA A 41 -66.94 -17.31 -3.89
C ALA A 41 -65.83 -16.98 -4.87
N PRO A 42 -64.59 -17.49 -4.64
CA PRO A 42 -63.41 -17.18 -5.47
C PRO A 42 -63.74 -17.59 -6.91
N LYS A 43 -63.87 -16.59 -7.79
CA LYS A 43 -64.01 -16.85 -9.23
C LYS A 43 -62.79 -17.55 -9.73
N ARG A 44 -63.00 -18.71 -10.36
CA ARG A 44 -61.94 -19.52 -10.98
C ARG A 44 -61.22 -18.66 -12.03
N PRO A 45 -59.89 -18.47 -11.96
CA PRO A 45 -59.18 -17.68 -12.97
C PRO A 45 -59.35 -18.34 -14.35
N SER A 46 -59.54 -17.54 -15.38
CA SER A 46 -59.63 -18.03 -16.77
C SER A 46 -58.25 -18.49 -17.25
N ASP A 47 -58.23 -19.40 -18.25
CA ASP A 47 -56.96 -19.91 -18.82
C ASP A 47 -56.10 -18.76 -19.38
N SER A 48 -56.70 -17.65 -19.92
CA SER A 48 -55.97 -16.49 -20.32
C SER A 48 -55.28 -15.76 -19.15
N GLN A 49 -55.97 -15.60 -18.01
CA GLN A 49 -55.37 -15.00 -16.81
C GLN A 49 -54.21 -15.83 -16.27
N ILE A 50 -54.27 -17.15 -16.41
CA ILE A 50 -53.18 -18.05 -16.02
C ILE A 50 -52.00 -17.92 -17.00
N GLN A 51 -52.28 -17.77 -18.28
CA GLN A 51 -51.25 -17.54 -19.31
C GLN A 51 -50.50 -16.21 -19.08
N ASP A 52 -51.25 -15.12 -18.89
CA ASP A 52 -50.71 -13.80 -18.58
C ASP A 52 -49.85 -13.80 -17.30
N ALA A 53 -50.29 -14.56 -16.29
CA ALA A 53 -49.56 -14.70 -15.04
C ALA A 53 -48.23 -15.49 -15.22
N ARG A 54 -48.20 -16.51 -16.06
CA ARG A 54 -47.00 -17.25 -16.43
C ARG A 54 -46.00 -16.38 -17.20
N GLU A 55 -46.46 -15.68 -18.21
CA GLU A 55 -45.61 -14.76 -19.00
C GLU A 55 -44.97 -13.67 -18.12
N LYS A 56 -45.75 -13.10 -17.19
CA LYS A 56 -45.23 -12.16 -16.18
C LYS A 56 -44.20 -12.82 -15.24
N ALA A 57 -44.43 -14.04 -14.80
CA ALA A 57 -43.50 -14.78 -13.95
C ALA A 57 -42.19 -15.09 -14.69
N ASP A 58 -42.27 -15.49 -15.96
CA ASP A 58 -41.10 -15.77 -16.80
C ASP A 58 -40.33 -14.49 -17.14
N ALA A 59 -40.99 -13.39 -17.43
CA ALA A 59 -40.36 -12.10 -17.63
C ALA A 59 -39.66 -11.61 -16.37
N LEU A 60 -40.26 -11.85 -15.21
CA LEU A 60 -39.68 -11.53 -13.91
C LEU A 60 -38.47 -12.39 -13.59
N SER A 61 -38.51 -13.69 -13.87
CA SER A 61 -37.38 -14.60 -13.69
C SER A 61 -36.19 -14.21 -14.57
N ARG A 62 -36.43 -13.82 -15.84
CA ARG A 62 -35.36 -13.31 -16.72
C ARG A 62 -34.78 -12.00 -16.19
N ARG A 63 -35.59 -11.11 -15.65
CA ARG A 63 -35.14 -9.84 -15.06
C ARG A 63 -34.29 -10.08 -13.80
N ILE A 64 -34.66 -11.03 -12.96
CA ILE A 64 -33.86 -11.44 -11.78
C ILE A 64 -32.50 -11.98 -12.20
N ALA A 65 -32.44 -12.84 -13.23
CA ALA A 65 -31.18 -13.35 -13.75
C ALA A 65 -30.28 -12.24 -14.32
N ALA A 66 -30.84 -11.28 -15.05
CA ALA A 66 -30.08 -10.12 -15.54
C ALA A 66 -29.53 -9.26 -14.39
N PHE A 67 -30.31 -9.02 -13.34
CA PHE A 67 -29.84 -8.28 -12.16
C PHE A 67 -28.71 -8.99 -11.41
N ALA A 68 -28.72 -10.30 -11.31
CA ALA A 68 -27.64 -11.06 -10.69
C ALA A 68 -26.32 -10.85 -11.46
N GLY A 69 -26.36 -10.85 -12.79
CA GLY A 69 -25.22 -10.54 -13.65
C GLY A 69 -24.70 -9.10 -13.46
N GLU A 70 -25.59 -8.11 -13.43
CA GLU A 70 -25.22 -6.71 -13.21
C GLU A 70 -24.59 -6.49 -11.83
N ILE A 71 -25.09 -7.14 -10.78
CA ILE A 71 -24.52 -7.09 -9.44
C ILE A 71 -23.11 -7.69 -9.44
N SER A 72 -22.91 -8.84 -10.11
CA SER A 72 -21.60 -9.48 -10.19
C SER A 72 -20.57 -8.60 -10.92
N SER A 73 -20.95 -7.98 -12.04
CA SER A 73 -20.06 -7.05 -12.75
C SER A 73 -19.70 -5.83 -11.90
N ALA A 74 -20.69 -5.23 -11.25
CA ALA A 74 -20.45 -4.07 -10.40
C ALA A 74 -19.63 -4.41 -9.13
N GLN A 75 -19.70 -5.65 -8.62
CA GLN A 75 -18.83 -6.13 -7.55
C GLN A 75 -17.39 -6.22 -8.02
N ALA A 76 -17.14 -6.77 -9.22
CA ALA A 76 -15.81 -6.84 -9.79
C ALA A 76 -15.20 -5.43 -10.01
N GLU A 77 -15.99 -4.47 -10.50
CA GLU A 77 -15.54 -3.07 -10.65
C GLU A 77 -15.13 -2.44 -9.30
N VAL A 78 -15.86 -2.73 -8.22
CA VAL A 78 -15.51 -2.26 -6.87
C VAL A 78 -14.24 -2.93 -6.36
N GLU A 79 -14.09 -4.24 -6.56
CA GLU A 79 -12.88 -4.98 -6.19
C GLU A 79 -11.65 -4.42 -6.92
N ASP A 80 -11.77 -4.16 -8.23
CA ASP A 80 -10.70 -3.56 -9.03
C ASP A 80 -10.32 -2.15 -8.54
N ALA A 81 -11.33 -1.32 -8.21
CA ALA A 81 -11.10 0.02 -7.68
C ALA A 81 -10.43 0.01 -6.30
N GLN A 82 -10.82 -0.94 -5.44
CA GLN A 82 -10.20 -1.13 -4.13
C GLN A 82 -8.76 -1.63 -4.26
N ALA A 83 -8.50 -2.56 -5.17
CA ALA A 83 -7.14 -3.02 -5.47
C ALA A 83 -6.27 -1.86 -5.99
N ALA A 84 -6.79 -1.03 -6.90
CA ALA A 84 -6.08 0.15 -7.39
C ALA A 84 -5.76 1.15 -6.27
N SER A 85 -6.70 1.37 -5.34
CA SER A 85 -6.47 2.22 -4.17
C SER A 85 -5.38 1.66 -3.25
N ALA A 86 -5.38 0.35 -3.00
CA ALA A 86 -4.36 -0.30 -2.18
C ALA A 86 -2.97 -0.25 -2.84
N ILE A 87 -2.89 -0.45 -4.16
CA ILE A 87 -1.64 -0.31 -4.95
C ILE A 87 -1.09 1.12 -4.85
N ALA A 88 -1.96 2.12 -4.98
CA ALA A 88 -1.56 3.53 -4.90
C ALA A 88 -1.08 3.90 -3.49
N LEU A 89 -1.74 3.42 -2.44
CA LEU A 89 -1.30 3.60 -1.06
C LEU A 89 0.08 2.97 -0.80
N ASP A 90 0.28 1.76 -1.30
CA ASP A 90 1.55 1.04 -1.16
C ASP A 90 2.71 1.79 -1.86
N GLY A 91 2.44 2.41 -3.03
CA GLY A 91 3.35 3.31 -3.73
C GLY A 91 3.75 4.50 -2.86
N TYR A 92 2.77 5.23 -2.37
CA TYR A 92 3.01 6.35 -1.46
C TYR A 92 3.85 5.96 -0.22
N GLN A 93 3.52 4.83 0.43
CA GLN A 93 4.26 4.37 1.60
C GLN A 93 5.71 4.01 1.29
N ALA A 94 5.99 3.47 0.10
CA ALA A 94 7.35 3.19 -0.35
C ALA A 94 8.14 4.51 -0.55
N THR A 95 7.58 5.45 -1.30
CA THR A 95 8.23 6.77 -1.53
C THR A 95 8.39 7.57 -0.24
N GLN A 96 7.46 7.44 0.71
CA GLN A 96 7.58 8.08 2.01
C GLN A 96 8.77 7.51 2.81
N ALA A 97 8.99 6.20 2.77
CA ALA A 97 10.16 5.57 3.41
C ALA A 97 11.47 6.02 2.74
N ASP A 98 11.49 6.12 1.42
CA ASP A 98 12.66 6.62 0.67
C ASP A 98 12.95 8.10 1.02
N TYR A 99 11.92 8.93 1.17
CA TYR A 99 12.06 10.31 1.62
C TYR A 99 12.66 10.40 3.04
N GLU A 100 12.17 9.60 3.98
CA GLU A 100 12.68 9.57 5.35
C GLU A 100 14.16 9.13 5.39
N ALA A 101 14.54 8.14 4.59
CA ALA A 101 15.94 7.70 4.45
C ALA A 101 16.81 8.82 3.82
N ALA A 102 16.32 9.50 2.78
CA ALA A 102 17.02 10.62 2.15
C ALA A 102 17.15 11.81 3.10
N GLN A 103 16.17 12.09 3.95
CA GLN A 103 16.24 13.12 4.98
C GLN A 103 17.32 12.80 6.02
N ALA A 104 17.40 11.55 6.48
CA ALA A 104 18.46 11.12 7.40
C ALA A 104 19.85 11.26 6.75
N LYS A 105 20.00 10.83 5.49
CA LYS A 105 21.22 10.98 4.69
C LYS A 105 21.62 12.45 4.53
N SER A 106 20.66 13.34 4.27
CA SER A 106 20.88 14.78 4.15
C SER A 106 21.40 15.38 5.47
N ALA A 107 20.80 15.01 6.60
CA ALA A 107 21.24 15.46 7.92
C ALA A 107 22.67 14.98 8.25
N ALA A 108 22.99 13.72 7.94
CA ALA A 108 24.33 13.17 8.13
C ALA A 108 25.37 13.87 7.24
N ALA A 109 25.03 14.13 5.97
CA ALA A 109 25.90 14.84 5.03
C ALA A 109 26.15 16.30 5.48
N ALA A 110 25.13 16.98 5.99
CA ALA A 110 25.27 18.33 6.54
C ALA A 110 26.20 18.37 7.75
N SER A 111 26.08 17.38 8.66
CA SER A 111 26.98 17.25 9.81
C SER A 111 28.43 16.98 9.37
N ALA A 112 28.65 16.11 8.39
CA ALA A 112 29.97 15.83 7.84
C ALA A 112 30.60 17.07 7.17
N ALA A 113 29.80 17.86 6.44
CA ALA A 113 30.27 19.11 5.84
C ALA A 113 30.65 20.16 6.88
N ALA A 114 29.86 20.29 7.96
CA ALA A 114 30.16 21.17 9.07
C ALA A 114 31.48 20.77 9.77
N GLN A 115 31.67 19.47 10.02
CA GLN A 115 32.92 18.95 10.62
C GLN A 115 34.12 19.23 9.71
N ALA A 116 34.04 18.88 8.41
CA ALA A 116 35.14 19.13 7.47
C ALA A 116 35.49 20.63 7.35
N THR A 117 34.48 21.49 7.46
CA THR A 117 34.71 22.96 7.47
C THR A 117 35.40 23.42 8.75
N ALA A 118 35.04 22.85 9.91
CA ALA A 118 35.68 23.11 11.20
C ALA A 118 37.14 22.66 11.20
N ASP A 119 37.43 21.44 10.72
CA ASP A 119 38.77 20.89 10.62
C ASP A 119 39.66 21.74 9.72
N LEU A 120 39.14 22.18 8.58
CA LEU A 120 39.81 23.14 7.70
C LEU A 120 40.08 24.50 8.40
N GLY A 121 39.14 24.95 9.23
CA GLY A 121 39.26 26.18 10.03
C GLY A 121 40.46 26.08 10.98
N VAL A 122 40.54 24.99 11.76
CA VAL A 122 41.63 24.70 12.69
C VAL A 122 42.97 24.69 11.94
N ALA A 123 43.09 23.94 10.85
CA ALA A 123 44.31 23.84 10.07
C ALA A 123 44.76 25.22 9.51
N ARG A 124 43.83 26.06 9.07
CA ARG A 124 44.13 27.44 8.62
C ARG A 124 44.62 28.33 9.75
N ASP A 125 44.03 28.21 10.94
CA ASP A 125 44.47 28.96 12.13
C ASP A 125 45.88 28.55 12.55
N ASP A 126 46.22 27.26 12.46
CA ASP A 126 47.55 26.73 12.73
C ASP A 126 48.60 27.25 11.74
N VAL A 127 48.26 27.28 10.45
CA VAL A 127 49.10 27.93 9.41
C VAL A 127 49.29 29.41 9.69
N ALA A 128 48.25 30.15 10.04
CA ALA A 128 48.31 31.57 10.36
C ALA A 128 49.15 31.84 11.63
N ALA A 129 48.99 31.00 12.66
CA ALA A 129 49.79 31.07 13.88
C ALA A 129 51.29 30.79 13.62
N PHE A 130 51.54 29.79 12.78
CA PHE A 130 52.89 29.45 12.33
C PHE A 130 53.54 30.62 11.53
N ALA A 131 52.79 31.19 10.56
CA ALA A 131 53.27 32.31 9.75
C ALA A 131 53.59 33.54 10.63
N ARG A 132 52.72 33.86 11.61
CA ARG A 132 52.94 34.94 12.57
C ARG A 132 54.20 34.73 13.39
N ARG A 133 54.39 33.56 13.94
CA ARG A 133 55.61 33.21 14.69
C ARG A 133 56.87 33.30 13.83
N SER A 134 56.85 32.76 12.62
CA SER A 134 57.97 32.81 11.69
C SER A 134 58.34 34.27 11.28
N TYR A 135 57.33 35.15 11.17
CA TYR A 135 57.57 36.58 10.87
C TYR A 135 58.17 37.33 12.09
N MET A 136 57.67 37.08 13.29
CA MET A 136 58.10 37.74 14.52
C MET A 136 59.54 37.31 14.92
N ASP A 137 59.90 36.03 14.67
CA ASP A 137 61.20 35.49 14.99
C ASP A 137 62.28 35.83 13.95
N GLY A 138 61.94 36.61 12.91
CA GLY A 138 62.92 37.16 11.94
C GLY A 138 63.41 36.11 10.94
N SER A 139 62.54 35.63 10.09
CA SER A 139 62.68 34.43 9.23
C SER A 139 63.76 34.45 8.16
N THR A 140 64.47 35.51 7.92
CA THR A 140 65.22 35.65 6.68
C THR A 140 66.66 35.15 6.72
N TYR A 141 67.24 34.94 7.90
CA TYR A 141 68.63 34.53 7.98
C TYR A 141 68.98 33.51 9.10
N ALA A 142 68.07 33.20 9.99
CA ALA A 142 68.34 32.34 11.13
C ALA A 142 68.85 30.92 10.74
N GLY A 143 68.28 30.33 9.68
CA GLY A 143 68.70 29.03 9.19
C GLY A 143 70.09 29.01 8.55
N ALA A 144 70.35 29.98 7.65
CA ALA A 144 71.66 30.10 7.02
C ALA A 144 72.71 30.55 8.02
N ALA A 145 72.38 31.50 8.92
CA ALA A 145 73.27 31.92 10.00
C ALA A 145 73.58 30.77 10.98
N SER A 146 72.63 29.90 11.29
CA SER A 146 72.83 28.75 12.16
C SER A 146 73.79 27.71 11.55
N LEU A 147 73.72 27.53 10.22
CA LEU A 147 74.68 26.67 9.51
C LEU A 147 76.11 27.22 9.51
N ILE A 148 76.21 28.53 9.28
CA ILE A 148 77.50 29.23 9.26
C ILE A 148 78.15 29.26 10.68
N ALA A 149 77.33 29.31 11.74
CA ALA A 149 77.77 29.34 13.12
C ALA A 149 78.10 27.93 13.71
N ALA A 150 78.07 26.85 12.91
CA ALA A 150 78.38 25.50 13.37
C ALA A 150 79.88 25.39 13.74
N ALA A 151 80.14 24.85 14.93
CA ALA A 151 81.51 24.73 15.46
C ALA A 151 82.33 23.56 14.83
N GLY A 152 81.69 22.73 13.96
CA GLY A 152 82.31 21.62 13.27
C GLY A 152 81.44 20.84 12.32
N PRO A 153 82.01 19.89 11.53
CA PRO A 153 81.21 19.19 10.48
C PRO A 153 80.02 18.39 11.03
N ALA A 154 80.12 17.82 12.22
CA ALA A 154 79.08 16.99 12.85
C ALA A 154 77.87 17.91 13.20
N GLU A 155 78.14 19.08 13.82
CA GLU A 155 77.10 20.02 14.19
C GLU A 155 76.45 20.69 12.94
N LEU A 156 77.23 20.87 11.88
CA LEU A 156 76.69 21.36 10.60
C LEU A 156 75.69 20.40 10.01
N ILE A 157 76.01 19.07 10.01
CA ILE A 157 75.10 18.00 9.52
C ILE A 157 73.83 17.95 10.38
N GLU A 158 73.97 17.99 11.71
CA GLU A 158 72.83 17.97 12.62
C GLU A 158 71.91 19.18 12.40
N ARG A 159 72.45 20.37 12.28
CA ARG A 159 71.69 21.59 12.00
C ARG A 159 71.05 21.60 10.61
N ALA A 160 71.75 21.05 9.62
CA ALA A 160 71.19 20.87 8.27
C ALA A 160 70.02 19.90 8.29
N ALA A 161 70.10 18.76 8.99
CA ALA A 161 69.01 17.82 9.15
C ALA A 161 67.80 18.41 9.88
N LEU A 162 68.01 19.23 10.93
CA LEU A 162 66.94 19.93 11.62
C LEU A 162 66.25 20.97 10.74
N LEU A 163 67.01 21.66 9.87
CA LEU A 163 66.45 22.62 8.91
C LEU A 163 65.67 21.95 7.80
N GLU A 164 66.12 20.78 7.33
CA GLU A 164 65.44 19.96 6.37
C GLU A 164 64.11 19.41 6.96
N ALA A 165 64.16 18.88 8.20
CA ALA A 165 62.98 18.45 8.92
C ALA A 165 61.98 19.57 9.17
N ALA A 166 62.42 20.82 9.46
CA ALA A 166 61.58 21.99 9.58
C ALA A 166 61.00 22.43 8.23
N GLY A 167 61.76 22.23 7.14
CA GLY A 167 61.28 22.51 5.77
C GLY A 167 60.21 21.52 5.29
N SER A 168 60.42 20.24 5.52
CA SER A 168 59.43 19.20 5.19
C SER A 168 58.18 19.38 6.00
N HIS A 169 58.28 19.67 7.30
CA HIS A 169 57.10 19.96 8.11
C HIS A 169 56.23 21.14 7.57
N ARG A 170 56.84 22.14 6.97
CA ARG A 170 56.11 23.27 6.31
C ARG A 170 55.35 22.82 5.08
N SER A 171 55.94 21.95 4.28
CA SER A 171 55.29 21.35 3.10
C SER A 171 54.09 20.50 3.52
N ASP A 172 54.28 19.63 4.52
CA ASP A 172 53.26 18.73 5.02
C ASP A 172 52.03 19.50 5.52
N VAL A 173 52.21 20.59 6.27
CA VAL A 173 51.10 21.44 6.76
C VAL A 173 50.34 22.11 5.63
N LEU A 174 51.00 22.56 4.56
CA LEU A 174 50.32 23.15 3.40
C LEU A 174 49.60 22.09 2.59
N ASP A 175 50.17 20.89 2.48
CA ASP A 175 49.50 19.75 1.81
C ASP A 175 48.29 19.29 2.60
N GLU A 176 48.39 19.25 3.94
CA GLU A 176 47.22 18.93 4.82
C GLU A 176 46.07 19.95 4.65
N VAL A 177 46.35 21.25 4.65
CA VAL A 177 45.34 22.29 4.39
C VAL A 177 44.68 22.10 3.02
N THR A 178 45.47 21.75 2.01
CA THR A 178 44.95 21.51 0.65
C THR A 178 44.02 20.30 0.62
N VAL A 179 44.40 19.22 1.27
CA VAL A 179 43.59 17.99 1.40
C VAL A 179 42.28 18.29 2.15
N LEU A 180 42.36 18.98 3.30
CA LEU A 180 41.18 19.37 4.08
C LEU A 180 40.25 20.34 3.31
N GLN A 181 40.81 21.24 2.51
CA GLN A 181 40.01 22.13 1.65
C GLN A 181 39.24 21.35 0.61
N GLU A 182 39.85 20.36 -0.04
CA GLU A 182 39.16 19.52 -1.01
C GLU A 182 38.14 18.60 -0.34
N GLN A 183 38.41 18.09 0.86
CA GLN A 183 37.46 17.33 1.66
C GLN A 183 36.23 18.16 2.04
N ALA A 184 36.42 19.39 2.52
CA ALA A 184 35.33 20.32 2.84
C ALA A 184 34.46 20.64 1.63
N LYS A 185 35.07 20.94 0.47
CA LYS A 185 34.32 21.15 -0.79
C LYS A 185 33.51 19.94 -1.22
N ARG A 186 34.10 18.76 -1.13
CA ARG A 186 33.39 17.48 -1.47
C ARG A 186 32.24 17.23 -0.51
N ALA A 187 32.45 17.37 0.79
CA ALA A 187 31.42 17.19 1.81
C ALA A 187 30.26 18.17 1.60
N GLU A 188 30.56 19.43 1.30
CA GLU A 188 29.52 20.43 0.98
C GLU A 188 28.75 20.12 -0.30
N ALA A 189 29.41 19.62 -1.35
CA ALA A 189 28.74 19.18 -2.57
C ALA A 189 27.81 17.99 -2.32
N VAL A 190 28.25 17.01 -1.53
CA VAL A 190 27.43 15.86 -1.11
C VAL A 190 26.22 16.31 -0.30
N ALA A 191 26.41 17.25 0.64
CA ALA A 191 25.30 17.77 1.44
C ALA A 191 24.25 18.48 0.57
N ARG A 192 24.69 19.31 -0.39
CA ARG A 192 23.77 19.97 -1.33
C ARG A 192 22.99 18.97 -2.19
N THR A 193 23.66 17.95 -2.71
CA THR A 193 23.01 16.91 -3.50
C THR A 193 21.99 16.13 -2.67
N ALA A 194 22.31 15.78 -1.43
CA ALA A 194 21.41 15.08 -0.53
C ALA A 194 20.15 15.91 -0.18
N VAL A 195 20.26 17.23 -0.03
CA VAL A 195 19.10 18.11 0.15
C VAL A 195 18.18 18.06 -1.08
N ILE A 196 18.76 18.19 -2.28
CA ILE A 196 17.99 18.16 -3.54
C ILE A 196 17.25 16.80 -3.68
N GLU A 197 17.93 15.70 -3.40
CA GLU A 197 17.34 14.35 -3.45
C GLU A 197 16.16 14.23 -2.48
N ALA A 198 16.32 14.70 -1.23
CA ALA A 198 15.25 14.70 -0.24
C ALA A 198 14.06 15.57 -0.65
N ASP A 199 14.30 16.76 -1.22
CA ASP A 199 13.23 17.63 -1.70
C ASP A 199 12.46 17.04 -2.89
N GLN A 200 13.15 16.36 -3.81
CA GLN A 200 12.51 15.65 -4.93
C GLN A 200 11.61 14.52 -4.44
N LEU A 201 12.11 13.69 -3.53
CA LEU A 201 11.32 12.59 -2.94
C LEU A 201 10.13 13.11 -2.14
N LYS A 202 10.28 14.25 -1.44
CA LYS A 202 9.18 14.91 -0.75
C LYS A 202 8.06 15.33 -1.70
N GLN A 203 8.40 15.91 -2.86
CA GLN A 203 7.41 16.28 -3.86
C GLN A 203 6.74 15.05 -4.46
N GLN A 204 7.53 14.03 -4.81
CA GLN A 204 7.00 12.76 -5.32
C GLN A 204 6.04 12.11 -4.32
N ALA A 205 6.40 12.02 -3.04
CA ALA A 205 5.52 11.48 -1.99
C ALA A 205 4.21 12.27 -1.88
N ALA A 206 4.24 13.61 -2.01
CA ALA A 206 3.04 14.44 -1.98
C ALA A 206 2.12 14.16 -3.18
N ASP A 207 2.68 14.00 -4.39
CA ASP A 207 1.92 13.70 -5.60
C ASP A 207 1.31 12.29 -5.54
N GLU A 208 2.07 11.30 -5.07
CA GLU A 208 1.59 9.93 -4.88
C GLU A 208 0.50 9.85 -3.80
N LEU A 209 0.63 10.61 -2.71
CA LEU A 209 -0.43 10.71 -1.70
C LEU A 209 -1.72 11.27 -2.30
N ALA A 210 -1.63 12.35 -3.09
CA ALA A 210 -2.79 12.95 -3.75
C ALA A 210 -3.45 11.96 -4.71
N TYR A 211 -2.66 11.22 -5.48
CA TYR A 211 -3.15 10.17 -6.36
C TYR A 211 -3.84 9.04 -5.58
N ALA A 212 -3.19 8.53 -4.53
CA ALA A 212 -3.75 7.48 -3.68
C ALA A 212 -5.07 7.92 -3.02
N GLN A 213 -5.16 9.16 -2.53
CA GLN A 213 -6.39 9.74 -1.97
C GLN A 213 -7.52 9.81 -3.00
N SER A 214 -7.24 10.23 -4.23
CA SER A 214 -8.23 10.29 -5.29
C SER A 214 -8.76 8.91 -5.66
N THR A 215 -7.87 7.94 -5.77
CA THR A 215 -8.21 6.54 -6.09
C THR A 215 -9.05 5.90 -4.99
N GLU A 216 -8.72 6.15 -3.72
CA GLU A 216 -9.53 5.68 -2.57
C GLU A 216 -10.92 6.33 -2.55
N ALA A 217 -11.02 7.64 -2.84
CA ALA A 217 -12.31 8.32 -2.92
C ALA A 217 -13.19 7.75 -4.06
N ASP A 218 -12.58 7.39 -5.19
CA ASP A 218 -13.27 6.74 -6.30
C ASP A 218 -13.78 5.35 -5.91
N ALA A 219 -12.94 4.53 -5.28
CA ALA A 219 -13.32 3.20 -4.81
C ALA A 219 -14.50 3.26 -3.82
N ARG A 220 -14.48 4.20 -2.88
CA ARG A 220 -15.60 4.42 -1.94
C ARG A 220 -16.88 4.84 -2.64
N ARG A 221 -16.81 5.74 -3.64
CA ARG A 221 -18.00 6.15 -4.40
C ARG A 221 -18.61 4.98 -5.16
N GLN A 222 -17.80 4.13 -5.76
CA GLN A 222 -18.22 2.92 -6.45
C GLN A 222 -18.86 1.93 -5.48
N ALA A 223 -18.22 1.68 -4.32
CA ALA A 223 -18.77 0.81 -3.28
C ALA A 223 -20.13 1.30 -2.74
N ALA A 224 -20.27 2.59 -2.48
CA ALA A 224 -21.52 3.19 -2.04
C ALA A 224 -22.63 3.11 -3.11
N ALA A 225 -22.28 3.34 -4.38
CA ALA A 225 -23.20 3.21 -5.50
C ALA A 225 -23.68 1.75 -5.67
N LEU A 226 -22.77 0.78 -5.54
CA LEU A 226 -23.10 -0.64 -5.57
C LEU A 226 -24.04 -1.02 -4.41
N SER A 227 -23.73 -0.57 -3.19
CA SER A 227 -24.55 -0.82 -2.00
C SER A 227 -25.98 -0.31 -2.20
N SER A 228 -26.13 0.92 -2.67
CA SER A 228 -27.43 1.52 -2.99
C SER A 228 -28.19 0.75 -4.08
N ARG A 229 -27.47 0.33 -5.12
CA ARG A 229 -28.03 -0.46 -6.22
C ARG A 229 -28.48 -1.84 -5.75
N LYS A 230 -27.67 -2.52 -4.92
CA LYS A 230 -28.05 -3.80 -4.28
C LYS A 230 -29.31 -3.67 -3.45
N ALA A 231 -29.41 -2.64 -2.61
CA ALA A 231 -30.59 -2.39 -1.78
C ALA A 231 -31.85 -2.20 -2.64
N ALA A 232 -31.78 -1.38 -3.70
CA ALA A 232 -32.88 -1.15 -4.63
C ALA A 232 -33.30 -2.44 -5.34
N LEU A 233 -32.34 -3.23 -5.83
CA LEU A 233 -32.60 -4.51 -6.51
C LEU A 233 -33.17 -5.57 -5.57
N THR A 234 -32.69 -5.64 -4.33
CA THR A 234 -33.24 -6.54 -3.30
C THR A 234 -34.70 -6.22 -3.01
N THR A 235 -35.06 -4.93 -2.92
CA THR A 235 -36.43 -4.48 -2.73
C THR A 235 -37.32 -4.87 -3.94
N GLN A 236 -36.83 -4.63 -5.17
CA GLN A 236 -37.55 -5.03 -6.38
C GLN A 236 -37.72 -6.55 -6.47
N LEU A 237 -36.71 -7.32 -6.13
CA LEU A 237 -36.73 -8.77 -6.08
C LEU A 237 -37.77 -9.29 -5.07
N ALA A 238 -37.76 -8.73 -3.84
CA ALA A 238 -38.72 -9.09 -2.80
C ALA A 238 -40.17 -8.80 -3.24
N SER A 239 -40.41 -7.61 -3.87
CA SER A 239 -41.72 -7.25 -4.43
C SER A 239 -42.14 -8.22 -5.54
N ALA A 240 -41.20 -8.53 -6.44
CA ALA A 240 -41.43 -9.43 -7.55
C ALA A 240 -41.77 -10.85 -7.10
N GLN A 241 -41.02 -11.37 -6.13
CA GLN A 241 -41.26 -12.70 -5.52
C GLN A 241 -42.60 -12.72 -4.75
N SER A 242 -42.96 -11.63 -4.09
CA SER A 242 -44.26 -11.50 -3.42
C SER A 242 -45.43 -11.57 -4.43
N GLN A 243 -45.33 -10.84 -5.55
CA GLN A 243 -46.32 -10.90 -6.62
C GLN A 243 -46.44 -12.27 -7.24
N LEU A 244 -45.30 -12.94 -7.51
CA LEU A 244 -45.26 -14.30 -8.04
C LEU A 244 -45.94 -15.29 -7.07
N ARG A 245 -45.60 -15.22 -5.77
CA ARG A 245 -46.24 -16.07 -4.73
C ARG A 245 -47.71 -15.82 -4.61
N ALA A 246 -48.17 -14.61 -4.73
CA ALA A 246 -49.58 -14.25 -4.72
C ALA A 246 -50.33 -14.88 -5.94
N LEU A 247 -49.72 -14.84 -7.12
CA LEU A 247 -50.28 -15.42 -8.34
C LEU A 247 -50.27 -16.95 -8.31
N VAL A 248 -49.16 -17.55 -7.84
CA VAL A 248 -49.03 -19.02 -7.67
C VAL A 248 -49.98 -19.50 -6.57
N GLY A 249 -50.04 -18.81 -5.43
CA GLY A 249 -50.94 -19.13 -4.33
C GLY A 249 -52.43 -19.06 -4.69
N ALA A 250 -52.79 -18.04 -5.49
CA ALA A 250 -54.16 -17.95 -6.05
C ALA A 250 -54.48 -19.14 -6.98
N ARG A 251 -53.48 -19.60 -7.75
CA ARG A 251 -53.65 -20.78 -8.62
C ARG A 251 -53.66 -22.06 -7.81
N GLU A 252 -52.75 -22.25 -6.86
CA GLU A 252 -52.72 -23.46 -5.99
C GLU A 252 -53.98 -23.55 -5.12
N ALA A 253 -54.57 -22.41 -4.72
CA ALA A 253 -55.86 -22.41 -4.05
C ALA A 253 -56.97 -22.85 -5.01
N ALA A 254 -56.94 -22.44 -6.28
CA ALA A 254 -57.85 -22.89 -7.31
C ALA A 254 -57.61 -24.38 -7.72
N ASP A 255 -56.34 -24.81 -7.81
CA ASP A 255 -55.96 -26.18 -8.18
C ASP A 255 -56.14 -27.17 -7.00
N ARG A 256 -55.96 -26.73 -5.72
CA ARG A 256 -56.29 -27.51 -4.53
C ARG A 256 -57.78 -27.82 -4.42
N ILE A 257 -58.60 -26.96 -4.93
CA ILE A 257 -60.05 -27.20 -5.10
C ILE A 257 -60.28 -28.24 -6.20
N ALA A 258 -59.31 -28.42 -7.12
CA ALA A 258 -59.44 -29.29 -8.29
C ALA A 258 -58.68 -30.64 -8.21
N ARG A 259 -57.57 -30.75 -7.45
CA ARG A 259 -56.75 -31.99 -7.36
C ARG A 259 -55.88 -32.06 -6.12
N ALA A 260 -55.80 -33.21 -5.51
CA ALA A 260 -54.81 -33.55 -4.49
C ALA A 260 -53.65 -34.36 -5.09
N THR A 261 -52.41 -33.98 -4.77
CA THR A 261 -51.15 -34.76 -4.60
C THR A 261 -49.90 -34.34 -5.45
N PRO A 262 -48.68 -34.28 -4.85
CA PRO A 262 -47.43 -33.77 -5.44
C PRO A 262 -46.30 -34.77 -5.68
N PRO A 263 -45.17 -34.41 -6.32
CA PRO A 263 -43.84 -35.00 -5.98
C PRO A 263 -42.65 -34.01 -5.86
N ALA A 264 -41.49 -34.54 -5.39
CA ALA A 264 -40.35 -33.93 -4.76
C ALA A 264 -39.04 -33.69 -5.62
N PRO A 265 -37.96 -33.03 -5.11
CA PRO A 265 -36.84 -32.46 -5.89
C PRO A 265 -35.51 -33.23 -5.86
N LYS A 266 -34.53 -32.84 -6.68
CA LYS A 266 -33.16 -33.43 -6.83
C LYS A 266 -32.00 -32.40 -6.73
N PRO A 267 -30.73 -32.86 -6.46
CA PRO A 267 -29.60 -32.01 -5.98
C PRO A 267 -28.54 -31.63 -7.00
N VAL A 268 -27.59 -30.70 -6.61
CA VAL A 268 -26.58 -30.01 -7.43
C VAL A 268 -25.14 -30.40 -7.07
N VAL A 269 -24.22 -30.43 -8.03
CA VAL A 269 -22.81 -30.84 -7.98
C VAL A 269 -21.85 -29.64 -8.20
N ARG A 270 -20.69 -29.68 -7.55
CA ARG A 270 -19.60 -28.65 -7.60
C ARG A 270 -18.46 -29.04 -8.56
N PRO A 271 -17.72 -28.08 -9.15
CA PRO A 271 -16.49 -28.33 -9.90
C PRO A 271 -15.19 -27.87 -9.20
N SER A 272 -14.05 -28.45 -9.62
CA SER A 272 -12.71 -28.37 -9.06
C SER A 272 -11.76 -27.46 -9.88
N THR A 273 -10.64 -27.06 -9.25
CA THR A 273 -9.66 -26.03 -9.65
C THR A 273 -8.45 -26.56 -10.45
N PRO A 274 -7.73 -25.70 -11.21
CA PRO A 274 -6.45 -26.01 -11.86
C PRO A 274 -5.24 -25.34 -11.20
N PRO A 275 -3.98 -25.78 -11.48
CA PRO A 275 -2.74 -25.43 -10.77
C PRO A 275 -1.97 -24.24 -11.37
N VAL A 276 -1.09 -23.63 -10.53
CA VAL A 276 -0.27 -22.45 -10.78
C VAL A 276 1.20 -22.83 -11.01
N PRO A 277 1.98 -22.15 -11.88
CA PRO A 277 3.38 -22.46 -12.15
C PRO A 277 4.37 -21.73 -11.24
N ASP A 278 5.52 -22.41 -10.98
CA ASP A 278 6.61 -22.02 -10.12
C ASP A 278 7.46 -20.88 -10.66
N GLY A 279 7.79 -19.92 -9.78
CA GLY A 279 8.85 -18.91 -9.96
C GLY A 279 9.98 -19.16 -8.97
N ASN A 280 11.20 -19.00 -9.45
CA ASN A 280 12.47 -19.36 -8.81
C ASN A 280 12.80 -18.40 -7.66
N ASP A 281 12.46 -18.76 -6.43
CA ASP A 281 12.76 -18.01 -5.22
C ASP A 281 13.49 -18.90 -4.20
N THR A 282 14.39 -18.33 -3.43
CA THR A 282 15.11 -19.06 -2.36
C THR A 282 14.08 -19.61 -1.37
N PRO A 283 14.04 -20.93 -1.11
CA PRO A 283 13.08 -21.51 -0.19
C PRO A 283 13.30 -21.00 1.24
N ALA A 284 12.19 -20.73 1.94
CA ALA A 284 12.21 -20.40 3.35
C ALA A 284 12.63 -21.64 4.18
N GLY A 285 13.40 -21.43 5.24
CA GLY A 285 13.66 -22.47 6.25
C GLY A 285 12.43 -22.77 7.11
N ASP A 286 12.56 -23.65 8.10
CA ASP A 286 11.48 -24.10 8.99
C ASP A 286 10.93 -23.03 9.93
N GLY A 287 11.35 -21.80 9.89
CA GLY A 287 10.85 -20.67 10.68
C GLY A 287 10.70 -20.91 12.20
N SER A 288 10.52 -19.85 12.97
CA SER A 288 10.27 -19.95 14.41
C SER A 288 8.77 -20.14 14.68
N ALA A 289 8.35 -21.34 15.07
CA ALA A 289 6.96 -21.64 15.44
C ALA A 289 6.46 -20.74 16.59
N SER A 290 7.33 -20.36 17.53
CA SER A 290 6.96 -19.43 18.62
C SER A 290 6.75 -18.00 18.15
N ALA A 291 7.55 -17.52 17.17
CA ALA A 291 7.35 -16.21 16.58
C ALA A 291 6.07 -16.15 15.74
N ALA A 292 5.80 -17.18 14.95
CA ALA A 292 4.56 -17.33 14.18
C ALA A 292 3.33 -17.30 15.09
N GLN A 293 3.35 -18.06 16.18
CA GLN A 293 2.26 -18.10 17.16
C GLN A 293 2.07 -16.72 17.82
N THR A 294 3.15 -16.06 18.25
CA THR A 294 3.10 -14.71 18.83
C THR A 294 2.48 -13.70 17.86
N ALA A 295 2.86 -13.75 16.58
CA ALA A 295 2.30 -12.87 15.56
C ALA A 295 0.80 -13.09 15.34
N ILE A 296 0.38 -14.37 15.23
CA ILE A 296 -1.05 -14.71 15.10
C ILE A 296 -1.84 -14.22 16.32
N GLU A 297 -1.38 -14.50 17.54
CA GLU A 297 -2.04 -14.06 18.77
C GLU A 297 -2.12 -12.53 18.86
N ALA A 298 -1.07 -11.82 18.43
CA ALA A 298 -1.06 -10.37 18.40
C ALA A 298 -2.12 -9.81 17.43
N ALA A 299 -2.23 -10.36 16.23
CA ALA A 299 -3.24 -9.96 15.26
C ALA A 299 -4.66 -10.28 15.75
N MET A 300 -4.87 -11.44 16.36
CA MET A 300 -6.16 -11.89 16.89
C MET A 300 -6.71 -11.01 18.01
N ARG A 301 -5.87 -10.32 18.78
CA ARG A 301 -6.30 -9.35 19.82
C ARG A 301 -7.07 -8.16 19.25
N TYR A 302 -6.91 -7.90 17.95
CA TYR A 302 -7.53 -6.78 17.26
C TYR A 302 -8.73 -7.14 16.40
N LEU A 303 -9.29 -8.34 16.56
CA LEU A 303 -10.53 -8.70 15.87
C LEU A 303 -11.63 -7.66 16.16
N GLY A 304 -12.33 -7.25 15.10
CA GLY A 304 -13.36 -6.19 15.18
C GLY A 304 -12.81 -4.76 15.12
N THR A 305 -11.48 -4.55 15.14
CA THR A 305 -10.88 -3.23 14.93
C THR A 305 -11.14 -2.76 13.50
N PRO A 306 -11.61 -1.51 13.31
CA PRO A 306 -11.88 -0.99 11.98
C PRO A 306 -10.65 -1.00 11.06
N TYR A 307 -10.87 -1.25 9.77
CA TYR A 307 -9.85 -0.96 8.77
C TYR A 307 -9.60 0.55 8.71
N ALA A 308 -8.36 0.96 8.79
CA ALA A 308 -7.93 2.35 8.63
C ALA A 308 -6.95 2.44 7.44
N TRP A 309 -7.37 3.07 6.36
CA TRP A 309 -6.55 3.21 5.16
C TRP A 309 -5.23 3.92 5.46
N GLY A 310 -4.09 3.22 5.30
CA GLY A 310 -2.75 3.67 5.71
C GLY A 310 -2.50 3.66 7.22
N GLY A 311 -3.40 3.11 8.03
CA GLY A 311 -3.28 3.05 9.48
C GLY A 311 -2.55 1.81 9.99
N GLY A 312 -2.11 1.89 11.24
CA GLY A 312 -1.37 0.83 11.92
C GLY A 312 0.12 0.78 11.57
N GLY A 313 0.86 0.09 12.40
CA GLY A 313 2.30 -0.11 12.30
C GLY A 313 2.82 -0.87 13.50
N SER A 314 4.14 -0.95 13.70
CA SER A 314 4.80 -1.69 14.79
C SER A 314 4.26 -1.36 16.20
N ASP A 315 3.79 -0.14 16.41
CA ASP A 315 3.31 0.32 17.73
C ASP A 315 1.83 0.00 17.99
N GLY A 316 1.10 -0.48 16.97
CA GLY A 316 -0.30 -0.85 17.07
C GLY A 316 -1.22 -0.09 16.10
N PRO A 317 -2.53 -0.05 16.38
CA PRO A 317 -3.48 0.64 15.53
C PRO A 317 -3.24 2.14 15.57
N SER A 318 -3.29 2.79 14.43
CA SER A 318 -3.11 4.24 14.31
C SER A 318 -4.19 4.87 13.43
N ARG A 319 -4.22 6.20 13.39
CA ARG A 319 -5.03 6.91 12.40
C ARG A 319 -4.48 6.65 11.02
N GLY A 320 -5.38 6.43 10.08
CA GLY A 320 -5.04 6.33 8.67
C GLY A 320 -4.77 7.70 8.03
N PHE A 321 -4.68 7.72 6.71
CA PHE A 321 -4.51 8.94 5.92
C PHE A 321 -5.84 9.42 5.36
N ALA A 322 -5.92 10.68 4.95
CA ALA A 322 -7.06 11.28 4.26
C ALA A 322 -8.41 10.91 4.90
N GLN A 323 -9.24 10.17 4.20
CA GLN A 323 -10.54 9.70 4.69
C GLN A 323 -10.43 8.70 5.84
N GLY A 324 -9.29 8.02 5.97
CA GLY A 324 -8.93 7.16 7.11
C GLY A 324 -8.45 7.94 8.34
N ALA A 325 -8.20 9.26 8.22
CA ALA A 325 -7.62 10.07 9.29
C ALA A 325 -8.49 10.17 10.56
N ALA A 326 -9.81 9.94 10.43
CA ALA A 326 -10.73 9.87 11.55
C ALA A 326 -10.82 8.46 12.18
N THR A 327 -10.31 7.44 11.50
CA THR A 327 -10.39 6.03 11.93
C THR A 327 -9.07 5.60 12.54
N VAL A 328 -9.12 5.04 13.74
CA VAL A 328 -7.99 4.36 14.38
C VAL A 328 -8.13 2.87 14.11
N GLY A 329 -7.12 2.26 13.49
CA GLY A 329 -7.16 0.85 13.11
C GLY A 329 -5.91 0.43 12.36
N PHE A 330 -6.05 -0.58 11.53
CA PHE A 330 -4.98 -1.12 10.69
C PHE A 330 -5.40 -1.15 9.22
N ASP A 331 -4.46 -0.94 8.31
CA ASP A 331 -4.54 -1.51 6.97
C ASP A 331 -3.94 -2.93 6.96
N CYS A 332 -3.96 -3.61 5.81
CA CYS A 332 -3.52 -5.00 5.71
C CYS A 332 -2.07 -5.20 6.12
N SER A 333 -1.16 -4.39 5.62
CA SER A 333 0.29 -4.47 5.89
C SER A 333 0.67 -3.90 7.25
N GLY A 334 -0.07 -2.93 7.77
CA GLY A 334 0.09 -2.41 9.14
C GLY A 334 -0.25 -3.46 10.20
N LEU A 335 -1.29 -4.27 9.97
CA LEU A 335 -1.64 -5.38 10.85
C LEU A 335 -0.53 -6.45 10.89
N THR A 336 -0.01 -6.85 9.73
CA THR A 336 1.07 -7.84 9.64
C THR A 336 2.37 -7.30 10.23
N GLN A 337 2.68 -6.01 10.00
CA GLN A 337 3.84 -5.36 10.62
C GLN A 337 3.74 -5.33 12.15
N TYR A 338 2.58 -4.97 12.68
CA TYR A 338 2.33 -5.02 14.11
C TYR A 338 2.51 -6.42 14.67
N ALA A 339 1.88 -7.41 14.02
CA ALA A 339 1.89 -8.80 14.47
C ALA A 339 3.32 -9.33 14.62
N TYR A 340 4.15 -9.14 13.62
CA TYR A 340 5.55 -9.57 13.66
C TYR A 340 6.44 -8.67 14.54
N GLY A 341 6.13 -7.39 14.66
CA GLY A 341 6.78 -6.51 15.64
C GLY A 341 6.63 -7.01 17.07
N GLN A 342 5.46 -7.59 17.44
CA GLN A 342 5.25 -8.21 18.75
C GLN A 342 6.06 -9.50 18.95
N ALA A 343 6.44 -10.17 17.88
CA ALA A 343 7.35 -11.30 17.89
C ALA A 343 8.85 -10.91 17.82
N GLY A 344 9.14 -9.59 17.85
CA GLY A 344 10.50 -9.05 17.75
C GLY A 344 11.08 -9.09 16.32
N ILE A 345 10.26 -9.33 15.31
CA ILE A 345 10.67 -9.40 13.91
C ILE A 345 10.17 -8.15 13.18
N TYR A 346 11.12 -7.33 12.71
CA TYR A 346 10.79 -6.13 11.94
C TYR A 346 10.60 -6.48 10.47
N ILE A 347 9.40 -6.18 9.97
CA ILE A 347 9.07 -6.31 8.55
C ILE A 347 8.69 -4.93 7.97
N PRO A 348 8.85 -4.70 6.66
CA PRO A 348 8.53 -3.43 6.04
C PRO A 348 7.07 -2.99 6.24
N ARG A 349 6.80 -1.67 6.10
CA ARG A 349 5.45 -1.12 6.33
C ARG A 349 4.45 -1.49 5.23
N ASN A 350 4.87 -1.54 3.98
CA ASN A 350 3.98 -1.79 2.84
C ASN A 350 4.03 -3.23 2.33
N SER A 351 2.95 -3.70 1.72
CA SER A 351 2.78 -5.09 1.32
C SER A 351 3.79 -5.55 0.26
N ARG A 352 4.12 -4.70 -0.71
CA ARG A 352 5.11 -5.03 -1.76
C ARG A 352 6.50 -5.21 -1.20
N ALA A 353 6.90 -4.32 -0.27
CA ALA A 353 8.19 -4.45 0.40
C ALA A 353 8.23 -5.68 1.32
N GLN A 354 7.13 -6.01 2.03
CA GLN A 354 7.02 -7.26 2.78
C GLN A 354 7.20 -8.47 1.85
N TYR A 355 6.52 -8.46 0.70
CA TYR A 355 6.66 -9.54 -0.29
C TYR A 355 8.09 -9.63 -0.83
N SER A 356 8.71 -8.53 -1.24
CA SER A 356 10.00 -8.56 -1.95
C SER A 356 11.19 -8.82 -1.05
N SER A 357 11.14 -8.45 0.23
CA SER A 357 12.30 -8.50 1.14
C SER A 357 12.39 -9.77 2.01
N LEU A 358 11.32 -10.57 2.05
CA LEU A 358 11.24 -11.72 2.95
C LEU A 358 11.37 -13.05 2.19
N PRO A 359 11.82 -14.13 2.85
CA PRO A 359 11.99 -15.46 2.24
C PRO A 359 10.66 -16.00 1.69
N LYS A 360 10.69 -16.51 0.44
CA LYS A 360 9.50 -17.02 -0.25
C LYS A 360 9.11 -18.41 0.23
N VAL A 361 7.80 -18.67 0.21
CA VAL A 361 7.21 -19.96 0.57
C VAL A 361 6.40 -20.47 -0.62
N ALA A 362 6.60 -21.74 -0.98
CA ALA A 362 5.76 -22.38 -1.97
C ALA A 362 4.34 -22.61 -1.42
N ALA A 363 3.35 -22.60 -2.30
CA ALA A 363 1.94 -22.73 -1.89
C ALA A 363 1.65 -24.03 -1.11
N ASP A 364 2.36 -25.12 -1.43
CA ASP A 364 2.21 -26.42 -0.78
C ASP A 364 2.95 -26.50 0.58
N ASP A 365 3.85 -25.53 0.86
CA ASP A 365 4.66 -25.45 2.09
C ASP A 365 4.12 -24.41 3.09
N LEU A 366 2.92 -23.88 2.87
CA LEU A 366 2.30 -22.89 3.74
C LEU A 366 2.15 -23.38 5.18
N GLN A 367 2.66 -22.61 6.13
CA GLN A 367 2.57 -22.85 7.56
C GLN A 367 1.93 -21.66 8.27
N ALA A 368 1.34 -21.94 9.43
CA ALA A 368 0.81 -20.90 10.29
C ALA A 368 1.92 -19.86 10.61
N GLY A 369 1.64 -18.59 10.40
CA GLY A 369 2.61 -17.48 10.48
C GLY A 369 3.07 -16.96 9.13
N ASP A 370 2.90 -17.67 8.03
CA ASP A 370 3.26 -17.14 6.72
C ASP A 370 2.40 -15.93 6.34
N LEU A 371 2.99 -14.97 5.65
CA LEU A 371 2.27 -13.89 5.03
C LEU A 371 1.87 -14.29 3.61
N VAL A 372 0.60 -14.19 3.30
CA VAL A 372 0.02 -14.53 1.99
C VAL A 372 -0.42 -13.27 1.27
N PHE A 373 -0.18 -13.19 -0.04
CA PHE A 373 -0.35 -11.97 -0.83
C PHE A 373 -1.28 -12.17 -2.01
N TRP A 374 -2.01 -11.09 -2.36
CA TRP A 374 -2.88 -11.05 -3.55
C TRP A 374 -2.52 -9.87 -4.43
N ALA A 375 -2.56 -10.11 -5.75
CA ALA A 375 -2.26 -9.14 -6.78
C ALA A 375 -3.33 -9.16 -7.88
N THR A 376 -3.52 -8.03 -8.56
CA THR A 376 -4.36 -7.97 -9.77
C THR A 376 -3.73 -8.75 -10.93
N ASN A 377 -2.39 -8.83 -10.97
CA ASN A 377 -1.62 -9.70 -11.83
C ASN A 377 -0.60 -10.47 -10.97
N PRO A 378 -0.86 -11.75 -10.62
CA PRO A 378 0.02 -12.54 -9.74
C PRO A 378 1.48 -12.68 -10.22
N SER A 379 1.73 -12.53 -11.52
CA SER A 379 3.08 -12.57 -12.10
C SER A 379 3.83 -11.24 -11.99
N ASN A 380 3.17 -10.18 -11.49
CA ASN A 380 3.76 -8.86 -11.34
C ASN A 380 3.63 -8.36 -9.89
N PRO A 381 4.69 -8.45 -9.07
CA PRO A 381 4.66 -8.01 -7.67
C PRO A 381 4.29 -6.54 -7.47
N ALA A 382 4.49 -5.68 -8.48
CA ALA A 382 4.06 -4.28 -8.40
C ALA A 382 2.53 -4.11 -8.32
N THR A 383 1.77 -5.16 -8.63
CA THR A 383 0.30 -5.18 -8.57
C THR A 383 -0.25 -5.84 -7.30
N ILE A 384 0.60 -6.16 -6.33
CA ILE A 384 0.18 -6.62 -5.00
C ILE A 384 -0.62 -5.49 -4.34
N HIS A 385 -1.78 -5.85 -3.82
CA HIS A 385 -2.72 -4.93 -3.19
C HIS A 385 -3.23 -5.39 -1.84
N HIS A 386 -2.93 -6.63 -1.44
CA HIS A 386 -3.37 -7.17 -0.17
C HIS A 386 -2.37 -8.16 0.41
N VAL A 387 -2.31 -8.21 1.74
CA VAL A 387 -1.55 -9.18 2.53
C VAL A 387 -2.40 -9.63 3.72
N ALA A 388 -2.27 -10.89 4.08
CA ALA A 388 -2.88 -11.44 5.29
C ALA A 388 -1.92 -12.40 5.99
N LEU A 389 -2.12 -12.63 7.28
CA LEU A 389 -1.36 -13.58 8.09
C LEU A 389 -2.07 -14.93 8.08
N TYR A 390 -1.41 -15.96 7.56
CA TYR A 390 -1.95 -17.31 7.47
C TYR A 390 -1.95 -17.99 8.84
N MET A 391 -3.07 -18.54 9.22
CA MET A 391 -3.28 -19.18 10.53
C MET A 391 -3.17 -20.71 10.50
N GLY A 392 -2.97 -21.29 9.33
CA GLY A 392 -3.14 -22.72 9.11
C GLY A 392 -4.59 -23.09 8.72
N ASN A 393 -4.78 -24.34 8.28
CA ASN A 393 -6.09 -24.89 7.93
C ASN A 393 -6.90 -24.07 6.90
N GLY A 394 -6.23 -23.38 6.00
CA GLY A 394 -6.87 -22.55 4.98
C GLY A 394 -7.50 -21.26 5.52
N GLN A 395 -7.09 -20.78 6.69
CA GLN A 395 -7.61 -19.55 7.29
C GLN A 395 -6.54 -18.45 7.39
N VAL A 396 -6.98 -17.20 7.30
CA VAL A 396 -6.14 -16.01 7.45
C VAL A 396 -6.77 -15.02 8.43
N VAL A 397 -5.94 -14.30 9.21
CA VAL A 397 -6.37 -13.09 9.90
C VAL A 397 -5.91 -11.88 9.09
N GLN A 398 -6.81 -10.92 8.88
CA GLN A 398 -6.59 -9.81 7.97
C GLN A 398 -7.34 -8.54 8.35
N ALA A 399 -6.83 -7.38 7.91
CA ALA A 399 -7.57 -6.13 7.80
C ALA A 399 -7.89 -5.94 6.30
N PRO A 400 -9.13 -6.22 5.83
CA PRO A 400 -9.36 -6.43 4.39
C PRO A 400 -9.45 -5.14 3.58
N GLN A 401 -10.27 -4.17 3.98
CA GLN A 401 -10.55 -2.97 3.21
C GLN A 401 -11.34 -1.93 4.00
N THR A 402 -11.44 -0.72 3.46
CA THR A 402 -12.25 0.36 4.01
C THR A 402 -13.72 -0.06 4.18
N GLY A 403 -14.26 0.20 5.37
CA GLY A 403 -15.63 -0.16 5.76
C GLY A 403 -15.77 -1.55 6.38
N ASP A 404 -14.67 -2.28 6.49
CA ASP A 404 -14.59 -3.59 7.13
C ASP A 404 -13.74 -3.52 8.42
N VAL A 405 -13.57 -4.64 9.09
CA VAL A 405 -12.82 -4.76 10.34
C VAL A 405 -11.79 -5.88 10.25
N VAL A 406 -10.83 -5.89 11.17
CA VAL A 406 -9.92 -7.03 11.35
C VAL A 406 -10.74 -8.27 11.65
N LYS A 407 -10.53 -9.31 10.88
CA LYS A 407 -11.32 -10.56 10.97
C LYS A 407 -10.53 -11.78 10.52
N VAL A 408 -11.00 -12.93 10.93
CA VAL A 408 -10.61 -14.23 10.37
C VAL A 408 -11.53 -14.54 9.19
N SER A 409 -10.96 -15.07 8.12
CA SER A 409 -11.70 -15.54 6.94
C SER A 409 -11.00 -16.74 6.31
N ASP A 410 -11.73 -17.47 5.47
CA ASP A 410 -11.11 -18.50 4.64
C ASP A 410 -10.16 -17.83 3.63
N MET A 411 -9.01 -18.46 3.40
CA MET A 411 -8.07 -18.06 2.36
C MET A 411 -8.66 -18.35 0.97
N TRP A 412 -8.44 -17.46 0.02
CA TRP A 412 -8.89 -17.61 -1.37
C TRP A 412 -7.71 -17.64 -2.33
N TRP A 413 -7.86 -18.37 -3.46
CA TRP A 413 -6.77 -18.57 -4.42
C TRP A 413 -6.82 -17.63 -5.63
N ARG A 414 -7.96 -16.99 -5.88
CA ARG A 414 -8.08 -16.02 -6.98
C ARG A 414 -7.21 -14.80 -6.68
N GLY A 415 -6.23 -14.52 -7.55
CA GLY A 415 -5.29 -13.41 -7.37
C GLY A 415 -4.15 -13.71 -6.37
N TYR A 416 -4.03 -14.95 -5.86
CA TYR A 416 -2.89 -15.33 -5.03
C TYR A 416 -1.57 -15.11 -5.76
N ALA A 417 -0.68 -14.31 -5.18
CA ALA A 417 0.60 -13.89 -5.76
C ALA A 417 1.81 -14.58 -5.13
N GLY A 418 1.62 -15.31 -4.02
CA GLY A 418 2.68 -16.00 -3.30
C GLY A 418 2.62 -15.76 -1.81
N ALA A 419 3.60 -16.34 -1.10
CA ALA A 419 3.74 -16.20 0.34
C ALA A 419 5.20 -15.98 0.74
N VAL A 420 5.41 -15.46 1.96
CA VAL A 420 6.72 -15.29 2.58
C VAL A 420 6.68 -15.73 4.04
N ARG A 421 7.83 -16.12 4.60
CA ARG A 421 7.98 -16.54 6.01
C ARG A 421 8.90 -15.59 6.75
N PRO A 422 8.36 -14.60 7.49
CA PRO A 422 9.19 -13.64 8.24
C PRO A 422 10.02 -14.27 9.36
N SER A 423 9.59 -15.42 9.86
CA SER A 423 10.27 -16.14 10.97
C SER A 423 11.34 -17.12 10.51
N ALA A 424 11.61 -17.20 9.20
CA ALA A 424 12.62 -18.12 8.62
C ALA A 424 14.02 -17.56 8.73
#